data_76c2985c32c1055f3e14e35977af25bc
#
_entry.id   76c2985c32c1055f3e14e35977af25bc
#
_cell.length_a   1.000
_cell.length_b   1.000
_cell.length_c   1.000
_cell.angle_alpha   90.00
_cell.angle_beta   90.00
_cell.angle_gamma   90.00
#
_symmetry.space_group_name_H-M   'P 1'
#
loop_
_entity.id
_entity.type
_entity.pdbx_description
1 polymer ?
#
loop_
_entity_poly.entity_id
_entity_poly.type
_entity_poly.pdbx_seq_one_letter_code
_entity_poly.pdbx_strand_id
1 'polypeptide(L)'
;TKITPEDEFNSLPDQNLLSDSLKNLNIYDDTHIENDKKIDYLKELESTASEDKRIVNTESSFTEKKSNFILANSDGFCSGYKTSSFTVSCVAVAQDEKSMERDYEYSSKRYLDDIKDPKSLGKMASHQTIRKLSPKKIGSEKLSVIFDKRIAKGMLSAFASAISSSAIARGTSFLKDQLNEQI
;
A
#
# COMPACT_ATOMS: atom_id res chain seq x y z
N THR A 1 -15.31 -16.64 28.74
CA THR A 1 -16.63 -16.44 28.10
C THR A 1 -17.72 -16.09 29.11
N LYS A 2 -17.69 -16.57 30.35
CA LYS A 2 -18.69 -16.22 31.39
C LYS A 2 -18.63 -14.77 31.90
N ILE A 3 -17.59 -14.01 31.58
CA ILE A 3 -17.34 -12.64 32.04
C ILE A 3 -17.67 -11.60 30.96
N THR A 4 -17.78 -12.03 29.70
CA THR A 4 -18.11 -11.13 28.60
C THR A 4 -19.62 -10.86 28.61
N PRO A 5 -20.08 -9.59 28.69
CA PRO A 5 -21.50 -9.26 28.57
C PRO A 5 -22.02 -9.68 27.18
N GLU A 6 -23.29 -10.04 27.14
CA GLU A 6 -24.00 -10.28 25.90
C GLU A 6 -24.04 -8.99 25.07
N ASP A 7 -23.77 -9.11 23.78
CA ASP A 7 -23.84 -8.03 22.80
C ASP A 7 -24.87 -8.42 21.74
N GLU A 8 -25.98 -7.72 21.70
CA GLU A 8 -27.11 -7.99 20.79
C GLU A 8 -26.72 -7.87 19.32
N PHE A 9 -25.63 -7.12 19.01
CA PHE A 9 -25.10 -6.95 17.65
C PHE A 9 -24.04 -7.98 17.28
N ASN A 10 -23.60 -8.81 18.21
CA ASN A 10 -22.58 -9.83 17.98
C ASN A 10 -23.21 -11.15 17.58
N SER A 11 -23.80 -11.21 16.40
CA SER A 11 -24.43 -12.40 15.83
C SER A 11 -23.88 -12.69 14.43
N LEU A 12 -24.14 -13.90 13.94
CA LEU A 12 -23.93 -14.22 12.53
C LEU A 12 -25.00 -13.50 11.70
N PRO A 13 -24.67 -13.06 10.45
CA PRO A 13 -25.67 -12.44 9.58
C PRO A 13 -26.73 -13.46 9.17
N ASP A 14 -27.96 -12.98 8.99
CA ASP A 14 -29.05 -13.81 8.48
C ASP A 14 -28.68 -14.45 7.14
N GLN A 15 -29.07 -15.70 6.94
CA GLN A 15 -28.75 -16.46 5.74
C GLN A 15 -29.24 -15.80 4.45
N ASN A 16 -30.38 -15.08 4.49
CA ASN A 16 -30.92 -14.32 3.36
C ASN A 16 -30.07 -13.09 2.94
N LEU A 17 -29.13 -12.67 3.79
CA LEU A 17 -28.17 -11.60 3.49
C LEU A 17 -26.87 -12.12 2.89
N LEU A 18 -26.68 -13.45 2.87
CA LEU A 18 -25.50 -14.07 2.32
C LEU A 18 -25.63 -14.22 0.80
N SER A 19 -24.53 -14.07 0.08
CA SER A 19 -24.53 -14.24 -1.37
C SER A 19 -24.47 -15.71 -1.75
N ASP A 20 -25.39 -16.16 -2.59
CA ASP A 20 -25.42 -17.54 -3.12
C ASP A 20 -24.35 -17.79 -4.19
N SER A 21 -23.76 -16.73 -4.73
CA SER A 21 -22.73 -16.83 -5.76
C SER A 21 -21.63 -15.80 -5.59
N LEU A 22 -20.39 -16.24 -5.79
CA LEU A 22 -19.24 -15.31 -5.86
C LEU A 22 -19.15 -14.71 -7.25
N LYS A 23 -19.14 -13.37 -7.29
CA LYS A 23 -18.77 -12.65 -8.51
C LYS A 23 -17.29 -12.89 -8.80
N ASN A 24 -16.94 -13.05 -10.07
CA ASN A 24 -15.53 -12.99 -10.47
C ASN A 24 -14.99 -11.57 -10.21
N LEU A 25 -14.13 -11.45 -9.21
CA LEU A 25 -13.57 -10.16 -8.80
C LEU A 25 -12.40 -9.70 -9.68
N ASN A 26 -11.94 -10.57 -10.60
CA ASN A 26 -10.78 -10.31 -11.49
C ASN A 26 -9.54 -9.78 -10.72
N ILE A 27 -9.20 -10.46 -9.61
CA ILE A 27 -8.12 -10.06 -8.70
C ILE A 27 -7.05 -11.15 -8.52
N TYR A 28 -7.07 -12.15 -9.40
CA TYR A 28 -6.16 -13.28 -9.34
C TYR A 28 -5.50 -13.54 -10.69
N ASP A 29 -4.18 -13.58 -10.66
CA ASP A 29 -3.30 -13.96 -11.75
C ASP A 29 -2.55 -15.24 -11.33
N ASP A 30 -2.67 -16.29 -12.12
CA ASP A 30 -2.01 -17.57 -11.86
C ASP A 30 -0.58 -17.65 -12.40
N THR A 31 -0.13 -16.59 -13.09
CA THR A 31 1.21 -16.54 -13.67
C THR A 31 2.27 -16.76 -12.60
N HIS A 32 3.16 -17.69 -12.85
CA HIS A 32 4.36 -17.93 -12.05
C HIS A 32 5.57 -17.32 -12.76
N ILE A 33 6.40 -16.64 -11.99
CA ILE A 33 7.68 -16.10 -12.49
C ILE A 33 8.85 -16.81 -11.82
N GLU A 34 9.73 -17.38 -12.64
CA GLU A 34 10.94 -18.06 -12.20
C GLU A 34 11.89 -17.11 -11.44
N ASN A 35 12.61 -17.64 -10.46
CA ASN A 35 13.48 -16.83 -9.61
C ASN A 35 14.57 -16.12 -10.40
N ASP A 36 15.12 -16.77 -11.44
CA ASP A 36 16.15 -16.15 -12.29
C ASP A 36 15.62 -14.90 -12.99
N LYS A 37 14.38 -14.93 -13.49
CA LYS A 37 13.74 -13.74 -14.09
C LYS A 37 13.51 -12.62 -13.08
N LYS A 38 13.18 -12.96 -11.83
CA LYS A 38 13.07 -11.97 -10.75
C LYS A 38 14.43 -11.33 -10.47
N ILE A 39 15.48 -12.14 -10.40
CA ILE A 39 16.86 -11.68 -10.19
C ILE A 39 17.32 -10.77 -11.33
N ASP A 40 17.07 -11.16 -12.58
CA ASP A 40 17.45 -10.35 -13.75
C ASP A 40 16.70 -9.01 -13.78
N TYR A 41 15.42 -9.02 -13.44
CA TYR A 41 14.63 -7.80 -13.27
C TYR A 41 15.25 -6.88 -12.20
N LEU A 42 15.62 -7.43 -11.03
CA LEU A 42 16.19 -6.65 -9.93
C LEU A 42 17.59 -6.10 -10.28
N LYS A 43 18.43 -6.88 -10.97
CA LYS A 43 19.73 -6.41 -11.45
C LYS A 43 19.59 -5.23 -12.41
N GLU A 44 18.67 -5.31 -13.37
CA GLU A 44 18.44 -4.22 -14.34
C GLU A 44 17.90 -2.98 -13.61
N LEU A 45 17.00 -3.15 -12.64
CA LEU A 45 16.45 -2.09 -11.82
C LEU A 45 17.53 -1.37 -11.01
N GLU A 46 18.38 -2.12 -10.29
CA GLU A 46 19.45 -1.56 -9.46
C GLU A 46 20.54 -0.92 -10.32
N SER A 47 20.92 -1.55 -11.44
CA SER A 47 21.86 -0.98 -12.40
C SER A 47 21.38 0.38 -12.89
N THR A 48 20.11 0.49 -13.26
CA THR A 48 19.51 1.75 -13.74
C THR A 48 19.39 2.79 -12.62
N ALA A 49 19.03 2.37 -11.41
CA ALA A 49 18.95 3.28 -10.27
C ALA A 49 20.31 3.87 -9.89
N SER A 50 21.39 3.12 -10.14
CA SER A 50 22.78 3.49 -9.81
C SER A 50 23.53 4.22 -10.95
N GLU A 51 22.87 4.57 -12.07
CA GLU A 51 23.50 5.30 -13.17
C GLU A 51 24.02 6.70 -12.75
N ASP A 52 23.36 7.35 -11.82
CA ASP A 52 23.79 8.65 -11.31
C ASP A 52 24.83 8.46 -10.18
N LYS A 53 25.97 9.09 -10.33
CA LYS A 53 27.12 8.98 -9.39
C LYS A 53 26.82 9.41 -7.96
N ARG A 54 25.74 10.17 -7.75
CA ARG A 54 25.28 10.56 -6.41
C ARG A 54 24.56 9.42 -5.70
N ILE A 55 24.09 8.42 -6.40
CA ILE A 55 23.53 7.22 -5.77
C ILE A 55 24.67 6.34 -5.28
N VAL A 56 24.76 6.19 -3.98
CA VAL A 56 25.84 5.45 -3.31
C VAL A 56 25.42 4.05 -2.87
N ASN A 57 24.11 3.79 -2.80
CA ASN A 57 23.58 2.46 -2.49
C ASN A 57 22.17 2.29 -3.06
N THR A 58 21.84 1.04 -3.41
CA THR A 58 20.50 0.63 -3.81
C THR A 58 20.17 -0.71 -3.16
N GLU A 59 18.88 -0.89 -2.83
CA GLU A 59 18.32 -2.13 -2.34
C GLU A 59 16.99 -2.37 -3.02
N SER A 60 16.82 -3.54 -3.62
CA SER A 60 15.59 -3.89 -4.34
C SER A 60 14.98 -5.20 -3.86
N SER A 61 13.69 -5.34 -4.05
CA SER A 61 12.98 -6.57 -3.74
C SER A 61 11.88 -6.86 -4.75
N PHE A 62 11.67 -8.15 -5.03
CA PHE A 62 10.56 -8.67 -5.81
C PHE A 62 9.78 -9.67 -4.96
N THR A 63 8.51 -9.38 -4.70
CA THR A 63 7.61 -10.24 -3.93
C THR A 63 6.44 -10.70 -4.79
N GLU A 64 6.27 -12.01 -4.89
CA GLU A 64 5.08 -12.66 -5.44
C GLU A 64 4.27 -13.25 -4.29
N LYS A 65 2.98 -12.93 -4.22
CA LYS A 65 2.06 -13.46 -3.23
C LYS A 65 0.78 -13.95 -3.90
N LYS A 66 0.44 -15.20 -3.67
CA LYS A 66 -0.86 -15.78 -4.02
C LYS A 66 -1.56 -16.21 -2.74
N SER A 67 -2.82 -15.90 -2.62
CA SER A 67 -3.61 -16.19 -1.42
C SER A 67 -4.97 -16.75 -1.82
N ASN A 68 -5.43 -17.72 -1.04
CA ASN A 68 -6.78 -18.22 -1.08
C ASN A 68 -7.44 -17.88 0.26
N PHE A 69 -8.43 -17.02 0.23
CA PHE A 69 -9.22 -16.65 1.41
C PHE A 69 -10.49 -17.48 1.42
N ILE A 70 -10.80 -18.12 2.54
CA ILE A 70 -12.02 -18.88 2.77
C ILE A 70 -12.65 -18.36 4.05
N LEU A 71 -13.95 -18.05 3.99
CA LEU A 71 -14.79 -17.74 5.13
C LEU A 71 -15.84 -18.82 5.29
N ALA A 72 -15.92 -19.39 6.47
CA ALA A 72 -16.95 -20.36 6.83
C ALA A 72 -17.54 -19.99 8.21
N ASN A 73 -18.81 -20.32 8.42
CA ASN A 73 -19.50 -20.14 9.69
C ASN A 73 -20.28 -21.40 10.11
N SER A 74 -20.81 -21.40 11.33
CA SER A 74 -21.59 -22.52 11.88
C SER A 74 -22.94 -22.76 11.21
N ASP A 75 -23.46 -21.75 10.49
CA ASP A 75 -24.77 -21.81 9.81
C ASP A 75 -24.67 -22.39 8.39
N GLY A 76 -23.51 -22.98 8.06
CA GLY A 76 -23.28 -23.70 6.80
C GLY A 76 -22.76 -22.80 5.66
N PHE A 77 -22.55 -21.52 5.88
CA PHE A 77 -21.90 -20.68 4.88
C PHE A 77 -20.41 -21.07 4.73
N CYS A 78 -20.00 -21.31 3.49
CA CYS A 78 -18.60 -21.52 3.16
C CYS A 78 -18.33 -20.91 1.78
N SER A 79 -17.53 -19.86 1.74
CA SER A 79 -17.20 -19.17 0.50
C SER A 79 -15.81 -18.55 0.57
N GLY A 80 -15.24 -18.20 -0.59
CA GLY A 80 -13.92 -17.63 -0.61
C GLY A 80 -13.50 -17.13 -1.99
N TYR A 81 -12.32 -16.53 -2.06
CA TYR A 81 -11.76 -16.02 -3.30
C TYR A 81 -10.24 -16.12 -3.29
N LYS A 82 -9.67 -16.17 -4.49
CA LYS A 82 -8.22 -16.12 -4.69
C LYS A 82 -7.78 -14.70 -4.99
N THR A 83 -6.59 -14.35 -4.54
CA THR A 83 -5.93 -13.08 -4.88
C THR A 83 -4.47 -13.30 -5.20
N SER A 84 -3.92 -12.48 -6.08
CA SER A 84 -2.50 -12.37 -6.35
C SER A 84 -2.00 -10.95 -6.06
N SER A 85 -0.72 -10.83 -5.81
CA SER A 85 -0.03 -9.54 -5.71
C SER A 85 1.43 -9.73 -6.11
N PHE A 86 1.86 -8.93 -7.06
CA PHE A 86 3.25 -8.80 -7.48
C PHE A 86 3.72 -7.42 -7.04
N THR A 87 4.77 -7.37 -6.26
CA THR A 87 5.30 -6.12 -5.72
C THR A 87 6.79 -6.06 -5.94
N VAL A 88 7.23 -5.00 -6.59
CA VAL A 88 8.64 -4.66 -6.77
C VAL A 88 8.90 -3.32 -6.10
N SER A 89 9.99 -3.21 -5.37
CA SER A 89 10.43 -1.96 -4.77
C SER A 89 11.92 -1.76 -4.97
N CYS A 90 12.31 -0.50 -5.04
CA CYS A 90 13.70 -0.07 -5.03
C CYS A 90 13.85 1.09 -4.06
N VAL A 91 14.73 0.92 -3.11
CA VAL A 91 15.21 1.99 -2.22
C VAL A 91 16.54 2.47 -2.78
N ALA A 92 16.73 3.77 -2.88
CA ALA A 92 17.99 4.36 -3.27
C ALA A 92 18.51 5.30 -2.16
N VAL A 93 19.81 5.35 -1.99
CA VAL A 93 20.51 6.29 -1.11
C VAL A 93 21.40 7.18 -1.97
N ALA A 94 21.17 8.48 -1.88
CA ALA A 94 21.99 9.48 -2.55
C ALA A 94 22.82 10.27 -1.54
N GLN A 95 24.01 10.67 -1.95
CA GLN A 95 24.92 11.48 -1.14
C GLN A 95 25.55 12.60 -1.98
N ASP A 96 25.65 13.77 -1.39
CA ASP A 96 26.48 14.88 -1.85
C ASP A 96 27.43 15.33 -0.73
N GLU A 97 28.14 16.45 -0.93
CA GLU A 97 29.08 16.99 0.08
C GLU A 97 28.39 17.43 1.38
N LYS A 98 27.09 17.66 1.38
CA LYS A 98 26.33 18.29 2.49
C LYS A 98 25.32 17.37 3.14
N SER A 99 24.82 16.38 2.41
CA SER A 99 23.72 15.54 2.89
C SER A 99 23.76 14.13 2.32
N MET A 100 23.15 13.23 3.03
CA MET A 100 22.81 11.89 2.58
C MET A 100 21.31 11.71 2.74
N GLU A 101 20.63 11.32 1.66
CA GLU A 101 19.19 11.21 1.60
C GLU A 101 18.75 9.85 1.06
N ARG A 102 17.57 9.40 1.47
CA ARG A 102 16.97 8.13 1.04
C ARG A 102 15.56 8.34 0.55
N ASP A 103 15.21 7.69 -0.54
CA ASP A 103 13.83 7.56 -1.00
C ASP A 103 13.64 6.21 -1.69
N TYR A 104 12.42 5.94 -2.12
CA TYR A 104 12.05 4.68 -2.77
C TYR A 104 11.02 4.90 -3.86
N GLU A 105 10.93 3.93 -4.76
CA GLU A 105 9.81 3.76 -5.67
C GLU A 105 9.37 2.30 -5.64
N TYR A 106 8.09 2.06 -5.94
CA TYR A 106 7.54 0.71 -5.99
C TYR A 106 6.44 0.58 -7.05
N SER A 107 6.21 -0.65 -7.47
CA SER A 107 5.06 -1.07 -8.26
C SER A 107 4.42 -2.26 -7.57
N SER A 108 3.12 -2.16 -7.24
CA SER A 108 2.35 -3.26 -6.65
C SER A 108 1.08 -3.45 -7.46
N LYS A 109 0.91 -4.66 -8.01
CA LYS A 109 -0.15 -4.98 -8.98
C LYS A 109 -0.76 -6.35 -8.70
N ARG A 110 -1.98 -6.57 -9.18
CA ARG A 110 -2.65 -7.87 -9.13
C ARG A 110 -2.13 -8.81 -10.22
N TYR A 111 -1.78 -8.26 -11.37
CA TYR A 111 -1.29 -8.98 -12.55
C TYR A 111 0.19 -8.70 -12.76
N LEU A 112 0.93 -9.72 -13.15
CA LEU A 112 2.37 -9.62 -13.39
C LEU A 112 2.67 -8.64 -14.53
N ASP A 113 1.89 -8.68 -15.60
CA ASP A 113 2.09 -7.85 -16.79
C ASP A 113 1.85 -6.34 -16.51
N ASP A 114 1.16 -6.01 -15.42
CA ASP A 114 0.93 -4.60 -15.01
C ASP A 114 2.10 -4.00 -14.22
N ILE A 115 3.10 -4.80 -13.85
CA ILE A 115 4.28 -4.31 -13.13
C ILE A 115 5.07 -3.36 -14.04
N LYS A 116 5.50 -2.23 -13.49
CA LYS A 116 6.35 -1.27 -14.22
C LYS A 116 7.62 -1.96 -14.68
N ASP A 117 8.15 -1.53 -15.83
CA ASP A 117 9.45 -2.01 -16.28
C ASP A 117 10.59 -1.59 -15.32
N PRO A 118 11.66 -2.39 -15.22
CA PRO A 118 12.72 -2.16 -14.22
C PRO A 118 13.47 -0.84 -14.43
N LYS A 119 13.70 -0.43 -15.68
CA LYS A 119 14.41 0.83 -15.98
C LYS A 119 13.60 2.05 -15.52
N SER A 120 12.30 2.06 -15.80
CA SER A 120 11.41 3.14 -15.38
C SER A 120 11.38 3.25 -13.86
N LEU A 121 11.28 2.12 -13.16
CA LEU A 121 11.23 2.08 -11.70
C LEU A 121 12.56 2.56 -11.09
N GLY A 122 13.70 2.10 -11.62
CA GLY A 122 15.03 2.49 -11.16
C GLY A 122 15.30 3.98 -11.36
N LYS A 123 14.98 4.53 -12.53
CA LYS A 123 15.09 5.98 -12.81
C LYS A 123 14.23 6.81 -11.86
N MET A 124 13.02 6.36 -11.58
CA MET A 124 12.14 7.08 -10.66
C MET A 124 12.69 7.06 -9.22
N ALA A 125 13.17 5.92 -8.73
CA ALA A 125 13.77 5.80 -7.40
C ALA A 125 14.98 6.74 -7.25
N SER A 126 15.91 6.68 -8.22
CA SER A 126 17.09 7.56 -8.27
C SER A 126 16.71 9.03 -8.30
N HIS A 127 15.85 9.45 -9.24
CA HIS A 127 15.42 10.84 -9.38
C HIS A 127 14.77 11.39 -8.10
N GLN A 128 13.91 10.60 -7.45
CA GLN A 128 13.23 11.04 -6.23
C GLN A 128 14.20 11.20 -5.06
N THR A 129 15.19 10.31 -4.95
CA THR A 129 16.21 10.38 -3.91
C THR A 129 17.11 11.59 -4.09
N ILE A 130 17.58 11.80 -5.31
CA ILE A 130 18.47 12.94 -5.64
C ILE A 130 17.79 14.29 -5.39
N ARG A 131 16.49 14.42 -5.66
CA ARG A 131 15.73 15.65 -5.40
C ARG A 131 15.72 16.06 -3.93
N LYS A 132 16.00 15.15 -3.01
CA LYS A 132 16.05 15.44 -1.57
C LYS A 132 17.39 15.97 -1.09
N LEU A 133 18.44 15.83 -1.90
CA LEU A 133 19.77 16.31 -1.54
C LEU A 133 19.79 17.82 -1.29
N SER A 134 20.68 18.24 -0.41
CA SER A 134 20.87 19.65 -0.02
C SER A 134 19.57 20.32 0.45
N PRO A 135 18.83 19.74 1.43
CA PRO A 135 17.56 20.30 1.89
C PRO A 135 17.74 21.69 2.49
N LYS A 136 16.78 22.58 2.22
CA LYS A 136 16.74 23.91 2.81
C LYS A 136 15.79 23.94 4.00
N LYS A 137 16.22 24.53 5.11
CA LYS A 137 15.33 24.84 6.23
C LYS A 137 14.50 26.06 5.89
N ILE A 138 13.21 25.96 6.12
CA ILE A 138 12.26 27.09 6.05
C ILE A 138 11.79 27.42 7.46
N GLY A 139 11.43 28.70 7.69
CA GLY A 139 10.82 29.13 8.95
C GLY A 139 9.41 28.59 9.14
N SER A 140 8.83 28.88 10.32
CA SER A 140 7.40 28.58 10.56
C SER A 140 6.56 29.65 9.87
N GLU A 141 5.81 29.26 8.85
CA GLU A 141 5.01 30.15 8.02
C GLU A 141 3.66 29.52 7.70
N LYS A 142 2.67 30.35 7.37
CA LYS A 142 1.38 29.90 6.85
C LYS A 142 1.46 29.85 5.33
N LEU A 143 1.55 28.66 4.78
CA LEU A 143 1.74 28.40 3.35
C LEU A 143 0.66 27.49 2.79
N SER A 144 0.43 27.61 1.47
CA SER A 144 -0.31 26.59 0.72
C SER A 144 0.56 25.36 0.56
N VAL A 145 -0.02 24.17 0.81
CA VAL A 145 0.68 22.89 0.75
C VAL A 145 0.15 22.07 -0.41
N ILE A 146 1.06 21.57 -1.25
CA ILE A 146 0.74 20.61 -2.32
C ILE A 146 1.23 19.22 -1.86
N PHE A 147 0.31 18.29 -1.77
CA PHE A 147 0.64 16.90 -1.41
C PHE A 147 1.03 16.09 -2.64
N ASP A 148 2.21 15.46 -2.60
CA ASP A 148 2.62 14.49 -3.63
C ASP A 148 1.60 13.34 -3.70
N LYS A 149 1.34 12.82 -4.91
CA LYS A 149 0.38 11.73 -5.16
C LYS A 149 0.64 10.48 -4.30
N ARG A 150 1.88 10.22 -3.90
CA ARG A 150 2.25 9.07 -3.07
C ARG A 150 1.68 9.16 -1.66
N ILE A 151 1.53 10.38 -1.14
CA ILE A 151 1.03 10.63 0.22
C ILE A 151 -0.42 11.13 0.23
N ALA A 152 -0.93 11.66 -0.88
CA ALA A 152 -2.29 12.20 -0.98
C ALA A 152 -3.38 11.17 -0.59
N LYS A 153 -3.19 9.88 -0.95
CA LYS A 153 -4.09 8.81 -0.53
C LYS A 153 -4.16 8.62 1.00
N GLY A 154 -3.11 9.01 1.72
CA GLY A 154 -3.08 8.98 3.18
C GLY A 154 -4.13 9.90 3.81
N MET A 155 -4.43 11.02 3.17
CA MET A 155 -5.48 11.94 3.61
C MET A 155 -6.86 11.31 3.49
N LEU A 156 -7.14 10.61 2.37
CA LEU A 156 -8.38 9.86 2.19
C LEU A 156 -8.49 8.73 3.23
N SER A 157 -7.40 8.04 3.52
CA SER A 157 -7.39 6.99 4.55
C SER A 157 -7.63 7.57 5.95
N ALA A 158 -7.05 8.72 6.27
CA ALA A 158 -7.29 9.42 7.54
C ALA A 158 -8.76 9.83 7.67
N PHE A 159 -9.34 10.38 6.60
CA PHE A 159 -10.77 10.72 6.56
C PHE A 159 -11.66 9.47 6.74
N ALA A 160 -11.41 8.42 5.96
CA ALA A 160 -12.16 7.16 6.09
C ALA A 160 -12.07 6.56 7.51
N SER A 161 -10.91 6.67 8.16
CA SER A 161 -10.75 6.26 9.56
C SER A 161 -11.54 7.15 10.53
N ALA A 162 -11.58 8.45 10.27
CA ALA A 162 -12.30 9.40 11.13
C ALA A 162 -13.82 9.21 11.08
N ILE A 163 -14.38 8.83 9.92
CA ILE A 163 -15.83 8.56 9.78
C ILE A 163 -16.21 7.12 10.14
N SER A 164 -15.26 6.28 10.54
CA SER A 164 -15.53 4.89 10.94
C SER A 164 -16.46 4.86 12.17
N SER A 165 -17.55 4.09 12.09
CA SER A 165 -18.51 3.92 13.20
C SER A 165 -17.83 3.49 14.49
N SER A 166 -16.85 2.60 14.41
CA SER A 166 -16.10 2.15 15.59
C SER A 166 -15.22 3.24 16.22
N ALA A 167 -14.67 4.16 15.42
CA ALA A 167 -13.91 5.31 15.93
C ALA A 167 -14.83 6.35 16.55
N ILE A 168 -16.00 6.58 15.97
CA ILE A 168 -17.05 7.45 16.49
C ILE A 168 -17.57 6.91 17.82
N ALA A 169 -17.98 5.64 17.88
CA ALA A 169 -18.51 5.00 19.10
C ALA A 169 -17.50 5.01 20.26
N ARG A 170 -16.21 4.81 19.99
CA ARG A 170 -15.16 4.89 21.01
C ARG A 170 -14.76 6.32 21.39
N GLY A 171 -15.31 7.33 20.73
CA GLY A 171 -14.97 8.73 20.97
C GLY A 171 -13.55 9.13 20.57
N THR A 172 -12.86 8.31 19.76
CA THR A 172 -11.47 8.56 19.32
C THR A 172 -11.37 9.41 18.05
N SER A 173 -12.48 9.58 17.33
CA SER A 173 -12.53 10.44 16.16
C SER A 173 -12.72 11.91 16.53
N PHE A 174 -12.03 12.80 15.81
CA PHE A 174 -12.27 14.25 15.87
C PHE A 174 -13.63 14.64 15.26
N LEU A 175 -14.27 13.74 14.50
CA LEU A 175 -15.59 13.94 13.88
C LEU A 175 -16.74 13.34 14.71
N LYS A 176 -16.49 12.87 15.92
CA LYS A 176 -17.48 12.16 16.74
C LYS A 176 -18.79 12.95 16.99
N ASP A 177 -18.70 14.26 17.04
CA ASP A 177 -19.84 15.17 17.33
C ASP A 177 -20.32 15.89 16.05
N GLN A 178 -19.87 15.47 14.86
CA GLN A 178 -20.14 16.15 13.58
C GLN A 178 -21.14 15.39 12.71
N LEU A 179 -22.03 14.59 13.29
CA LEU A 179 -23.04 13.85 12.52
C LEU A 179 -24.03 14.84 11.88
N ASN A 180 -24.20 14.74 10.55
CA ASN A 180 -25.00 15.63 9.70
C ASN A 180 -24.46 17.07 9.54
N GLU A 181 -23.25 17.34 10.01
CA GLU A 181 -22.57 18.61 9.78
C GLU A 181 -21.73 18.56 8.48
N GLN A 182 -21.46 19.74 7.94
CA GLN A 182 -20.55 19.88 6.79
C GLN A 182 -19.11 19.81 7.30
N ILE A 183 -18.31 18.95 6.70
CA ILE A 183 -16.90 18.73 7.03
C ILE A 183 -16.00 19.48 6.02
#